data_1fb3f8be2bced6ddbfa767fd5bea6da7
#
_entry.id   1fb3f8be2bced6ddbfa767fd5bea6da7
#
_cell.length_a   1.000
_cell.length_b   1.000
_cell.length_c   1.000
_cell.angle_alpha   90.00
_cell.angle_beta   90.00
_cell.angle_gamma   90.00
#
_symmetry.space_group_name_H-M   'P 1'
#
loop_
_entity.id
_entity.type
_entity.pdbx_description
1 polymer ?
#
loop_
_entity_poly.entity_id
_entity_poly.type
_entity_poly.pdbx_seq_one_letter_code
_entity_poly.pdbx_strand_id
1 'polypeptide(L)'
;GYRLYLVPEHRAFSAVFKENAPQVARDLADGKSSAPAPVLPQVKFFTDGAFYSQTMRVSPPGYLSGQSQGTEGLWVTPPEDLANTIRPYWEKGLSVRIHSNGDAAQTATLSALEVLRAMDPDLDFVIEHAGLFSPEQVVKAGALNAAISAASHYVFYLGDLYQGPLGDPRGGWITPLNSLSQAGVPVTLHS
;
A
#
# COMPACT_ATOMS: atom_id res chain seq x y z
N GLY A 1 -26.03 -2.36 14.88
CA GLY A 1 -24.79 -1.88 15.49
C GLY A 1 -23.62 -2.05 14.54
N TYR A 2 -22.56 -1.29 14.74
CA TYR A 2 -21.33 -1.42 13.96
C TYR A 2 -20.51 -2.61 14.48
N ARG A 3 -19.83 -3.31 13.56
CA ARG A 3 -18.78 -4.27 13.91
C ARG A 3 -17.43 -3.58 13.72
N LEU A 4 -16.62 -3.51 14.79
CA LEU A 4 -15.29 -2.94 14.77
C LEU A 4 -14.27 -4.08 14.77
N TYR A 5 -13.30 -3.97 13.88
CA TYR A 5 -12.13 -4.83 13.82
C TYR A 5 -10.87 -3.98 13.86
N LEU A 6 -9.82 -4.48 14.49
CA LEU A 6 -8.54 -3.79 14.61
C LEU A 6 -7.51 -4.42 13.67
N VAL A 7 -6.67 -3.59 13.09
CA VAL A 7 -5.49 -3.99 12.31
C VAL A 7 -4.28 -3.28 12.94
N PRO A 8 -3.30 -4.01 13.49
CA PRO A 8 -2.08 -3.41 14.02
C PRO A 8 -1.31 -2.62 12.95
N GLU A 9 -0.80 -1.45 13.30
CA GLU A 9 0.12 -0.69 12.47
C GLU A 9 1.56 -0.97 12.94
N HIS A 10 2.43 -1.40 12.01
CA HIS A 10 3.74 -1.96 12.36
C HIS A 10 4.65 -1.00 13.12
N ARG A 11 4.67 0.32 12.78
CA ARG A 11 5.53 1.30 13.45
C ARG A 11 5.12 1.53 14.89
N ALA A 12 3.80 1.64 15.14
CA ALA A 12 3.26 1.78 16.49
C ALA A 12 3.54 0.51 17.32
N PHE A 13 3.34 -0.67 16.71
CA PHE A 13 3.63 -1.94 17.37
C PHE A 13 5.13 -2.13 17.65
N SER A 14 5.99 -1.83 16.68
CA SER A 14 7.45 -1.93 16.86
C SER A 14 7.98 -0.90 17.87
N ALA A 15 7.37 0.28 17.95
CA ALA A 15 7.74 1.28 18.97
C ALA A 15 7.49 0.76 20.40
N VAL A 16 6.41 0.00 20.60
CA VAL A 16 6.00 -0.52 21.91
C VAL A 16 6.64 -1.89 22.20
N PHE A 17 6.53 -2.83 21.26
CA PHE A 17 6.86 -4.25 21.48
C PHE A 17 8.22 -4.68 20.90
N LYS A 18 8.93 -3.74 20.23
CA LYS A 18 10.25 -3.97 19.64
C LYS A 18 10.25 -5.21 18.72
N GLU A 19 11.23 -6.08 18.85
CA GLU A 19 11.38 -7.33 18.10
C GLU A 19 10.23 -8.33 18.33
N ASN A 20 9.48 -8.18 19.41
CA ASN A 20 8.33 -9.05 19.73
C ASN A 20 7.04 -8.60 19.00
N ALA A 21 7.02 -7.46 18.33
CA ALA A 21 5.83 -6.89 17.69
C ALA A 21 5.13 -7.89 16.74
N PRO A 22 5.80 -8.66 15.88
CA PRO A 22 5.15 -9.65 15.01
C PRO A 22 4.45 -10.77 15.80
N GLN A 23 5.07 -11.26 16.87
CA GLN A 23 4.47 -12.30 17.71
C GLN A 23 3.26 -11.78 18.49
N VAL A 24 3.36 -10.55 19.04
CA VAL A 24 2.23 -9.92 19.74
C VAL A 24 1.05 -9.69 18.80
N ALA A 25 1.29 -9.23 17.57
CA ALA A 25 0.25 -9.09 16.56
C ALA A 25 -0.44 -10.42 16.24
N ARG A 26 0.33 -11.51 16.12
CA ARG A 26 -0.21 -12.86 15.90
C ARG A 26 -1.05 -13.34 17.10
N ASP A 27 -0.55 -13.18 18.32
CA ASP A 27 -1.24 -13.61 19.54
C ASP A 27 -2.55 -12.85 19.77
N LEU A 28 -2.60 -11.55 19.41
CA LEU A 28 -3.83 -10.77 19.44
C LEU A 28 -4.84 -11.27 18.39
N ALA A 29 -4.39 -11.56 17.19
CA ALA A 29 -5.25 -12.07 16.12
C ALA A 29 -5.79 -13.48 16.44
N ASP A 30 -5.02 -14.30 17.14
CA ASP A 30 -5.43 -15.63 17.61
C ASP A 30 -6.32 -15.60 18.88
N GLY A 31 -6.57 -14.42 19.46
CA GLY A 31 -7.31 -14.29 20.71
C GLY A 31 -6.56 -14.79 21.96
N LYS A 32 -5.24 -15.00 21.86
CA LYS A 32 -4.39 -15.40 23.00
C LYS A 32 -4.08 -14.25 23.95
N SER A 33 -4.26 -13.02 23.48
CA SER A 33 -4.11 -11.79 24.25
C SER A 33 -5.37 -10.94 24.16
N SER A 34 -5.68 -10.17 25.21
CA SER A 34 -6.87 -9.33 25.27
C SER A 34 -6.72 -8.06 24.41
N ALA A 35 -7.77 -7.72 23.66
CA ALA A 35 -7.89 -6.50 22.90
C ALA A 35 -9.30 -5.90 23.06
N PRO A 36 -9.48 -4.58 22.89
CA PRO A 36 -10.79 -3.93 23.05
C PRO A 36 -11.81 -4.31 21.95
N ALA A 37 -11.34 -4.87 20.83
CA ALA A 37 -12.14 -5.43 19.74
C ALA A 37 -11.37 -6.56 19.05
N PRO A 38 -12.04 -7.42 18.25
CA PRO A 38 -11.35 -8.48 17.49
C PRO A 38 -10.25 -7.90 16.61
N VAL A 39 -9.07 -8.51 16.63
CA VAL A 39 -7.92 -8.15 15.81
C VAL A 39 -7.89 -9.07 14.59
N LEU A 40 -7.81 -8.49 13.40
CA LEU A 40 -7.66 -9.27 12.18
C LEU A 40 -6.22 -9.81 12.06
N PRO A 41 -6.01 -10.98 11.41
CA PRO A 41 -4.68 -11.53 11.15
C PRO A 41 -3.98 -10.75 10.01
N GLN A 42 -3.90 -9.45 10.16
CA GLN A 42 -3.37 -8.50 9.17
C GLN A 42 -2.52 -7.46 9.88
N VAL A 43 -1.56 -6.85 9.16
CA VAL A 43 -0.75 -5.73 9.65
C VAL A 43 -0.71 -4.62 8.61
N LYS A 44 -0.83 -3.37 9.08
CA LYS A 44 -0.77 -2.17 8.27
C LYS A 44 0.66 -1.65 8.14
N PHE A 45 1.04 -1.33 6.88
CA PHE A 45 2.32 -0.72 6.50
C PHE A 45 2.11 0.54 5.66
N PHE A 46 3.17 1.31 5.48
CA PHE A 46 3.19 2.51 4.64
C PHE A 46 4.46 2.55 3.79
N THR A 47 4.31 2.69 2.48
CA THR A 47 5.43 2.86 1.56
C THR A 47 5.82 4.32 1.40
N ASP A 48 4.84 5.20 1.15
CA ASP A 48 5.07 6.59 0.77
C ASP A 48 4.09 7.58 1.43
N GLY A 49 4.13 8.81 0.94
CA GLY A 49 3.28 9.89 1.43
C GLY A 49 1.87 9.90 0.82
N ALA A 50 1.14 10.98 1.10
CA ALA A 50 -0.26 11.10 0.76
C ALA A 50 -0.49 11.73 -0.61
N PHE A 51 -1.56 11.29 -1.28
CA PHE A 51 -2.00 11.82 -2.57
C PHE A 51 -2.39 13.31 -2.45
N TYR A 52 -3.22 13.66 -1.48
CA TYR A 52 -3.76 15.02 -1.30
C TYR A 52 -2.70 16.11 -1.08
N SER A 53 -1.59 15.79 -0.45
CA SER A 53 -0.54 16.74 -0.10
C SER A 53 0.60 16.78 -1.10
N GLN A 54 0.48 16.10 -2.25
CA GLN A 54 1.56 15.93 -3.22
C GLN A 54 2.85 15.41 -2.57
N THR A 55 2.72 14.47 -1.63
CA THR A 55 3.87 13.83 -0.96
C THR A 55 4.00 12.36 -1.31
N MET A 56 3.09 11.80 -2.13
CA MET A 56 3.27 10.44 -2.66
C MET A 56 4.57 10.36 -3.47
N ARG A 57 5.24 9.22 -3.41
CA ARG A 57 6.53 9.03 -4.06
C ARG A 57 6.37 8.72 -5.54
N VAL A 58 6.71 9.69 -6.38
CA VAL A 58 6.63 9.60 -7.83
C VAL A 58 8.02 9.42 -8.46
N SER A 59 8.07 8.75 -9.61
CA SER A 59 9.32 8.58 -10.37
C SER A 59 9.84 9.91 -10.95
N PRO A 60 11.14 9.99 -11.28
CA PRO A 60 11.67 11.13 -12.02
C PRO A 60 10.84 11.47 -13.26
N PRO A 61 10.69 12.75 -13.59
CA PRO A 61 11.34 13.93 -13.01
C PRO A 61 10.62 14.50 -11.77
N GLY A 62 9.77 13.77 -11.10
CA GLY A 62 9.03 14.25 -9.94
C GLY A 62 7.75 15.00 -10.32
N TYR A 63 7.31 15.89 -9.43
CA TYR A 63 6.17 16.78 -9.68
C TYR A 63 6.59 17.93 -10.60
N LEU A 64 5.82 18.14 -11.67
CA LEU A 64 6.11 19.17 -12.70
C LEU A 64 5.59 20.55 -12.29
N SER A 65 4.59 20.62 -11.42
CA SER A 65 4.00 21.86 -10.92
C SER A 65 3.32 21.63 -9.55
N GLY A 66 2.77 22.68 -8.98
CA GLY A 66 2.08 22.63 -7.68
C GLY A 66 3.02 22.83 -6.49
N GLN A 67 2.53 22.54 -5.28
CA GLN A 67 3.28 22.80 -4.06
C GLN A 67 4.55 21.95 -3.89
N SER A 68 4.61 20.79 -4.55
CA SER A 68 5.75 19.87 -4.50
C SER A 68 6.60 19.89 -5.77
N GLN A 69 6.45 20.94 -6.61
CA GLN A 69 7.20 21.07 -7.85
C GLN A 69 8.71 20.84 -7.64
N GLY A 70 9.31 20.04 -8.52
CA GLY A 70 10.74 19.73 -8.49
C GLY A 70 11.15 18.71 -7.42
N THR A 71 10.19 18.16 -6.65
CA THR A 71 10.43 17.05 -5.74
C THR A 71 9.84 15.75 -6.28
N GLU A 72 10.24 14.62 -5.71
CA GLU A 72 9.67 13.31 -6.03
C GLU A 72 8.72 12.80 -4.92
N GLY A 73 8.36 13.64 -3.95
CA GLY A 73 7.62 13.21 -2.75
C GLY A 73 8.53 12.52 -1.74
N LEU A 74 7.95 11.72 -0.85
CA LEU A 74 8.69 11.13 0.27
C LEU A 74 8.44 9.62 0.40
N TRP A 75 9.47 8.91 0.88
CA TRP A 75 9.34 7.56 1.40
C TRP A 75 8.95 7.60 2.89
N VAL A 76 7.96 6.79 3.28
CA VAL A 76 7.70 6.46 4.69
C VAL A 76 8.54 5.24 5.09
N THR A 77 8.61 4.25 4.19
CA THR A 77 9.56 3.14 4.30
C THR A 77 10.35 3.08 2.99
N PRO A 78 11.69 3.23 3.03
CA PRO A 78 12.53 3.14 1.84
C PRO A 78 12.42 1.79 1.13
N PRO A 79 12.61 1.73 -0.20
CA PRO A 79 12.48 0.50 -0.98
C PRO A 79 13.36 -0.65 -0.47
N GLU A 80 14.60 -0.34 -0.08
CA GLU A 80 15.60 -1.30 0.43
C GLU A 80 15.18 -1.95 1.75
N ASP A 81 14.35 -1.27 2.55
CA ASP A 81 13.90 -1.73 3.86
C ASP A 81 12.54 -2.44 3.81
N LEU A 82 11.75 -2.20 2.75
CA LEU A 82 10.33 -2.54 2.73
C LEU A 82 10.07 -4.04 2.92
N ALA A 83 10.71 -4.90 2.14
CA ALA A 83 10.55 -6.34 2.25
C ALA A 83 11.02 -6.86 3.62
N ASN A 84 12.16 -6.33 4.13
CA ASN A 84 12.69 -6.72 5.43
C ASN A 84 11.82 -6.27 6.60
N THR A 85 11.15 -5.12 6.47
CA THR A 85 10.19 -4.61 7.46
C THR A 85 8.91 -5.48 7.52
N ILE A 86 8.44 -5.99 6.38
CA ILE A 86 7.23 -6.81 6.30
C ILE A 86 7.50 -8.26 6.69
N ARG A 87 8.66 -8.81 6.30
CA ARG A 87 9.01 -10.23 6.45
C ARG A 87 8.72 -10.84 7.83
N PRO A 88 9.09 -10.22 8.98
CA PRO A 88 8.85 -10.82 10.30
C PRO A 88 7.36 -11.07 10.60
N TYR A 89 6.47 -10.24 10.06
CA TYR A 89 5.01 -10.41 10.18
C TYR A 89 4.49 -11.46 9.20
N TRP A 90 5.01 -11.46 7.97
CA TRP A 90 4.69 -12.45 6.95
C TRP A 90 5.01 -13.87 7.40
N GLU A 91 6.18 -14.08 8.02
CA GLU A 91 6.61 -15.36 8.61
C GLU A 91 5.72 -15.84 9.79
N LYS A 92 4.94 -14.93 10.40
CA LYS A 92 3.91 -15.26 11.39
C LYS A 92 2.54 -15.55 10.78
N GLY A 93 2.42 -15.64 9.47
CA GLY A 93 1.16 -15.87 8.79
C GLY A 93 0.20 -14.67 8.87
N LEU A 94 0.72 -13.45 8.96
CA LEU A 94 -0.07 -12.22 8.98
C LEU A 94 -0.11 -11.59 7.59
N SER A 95 -1.32 -11.42 7.06
CA SER A 95 -1.57 -10.74 5.80
C SER A 95 -1.17 -9.26 5.87
N VAL A 96 -0.92 -8.66 4.71
CA VAL A 96 -0.45 -7.28 4.59
C VAL A 96 -1.54 -6.36 4.07
N ARG A 97 -1.68 -5.20 4.70
CA ARG A 97 -2.34 -4.02 4.14
C ARG A 97 -1.33 -2.90 4.06
N ILE A 98 -1.06 -2.39 2.87
CA ILE A 98 -0.01 -1.41 2.67
C ILE A 98 -0.50 -0.17 1.93
N HIS A 99 -0.32 1.00 2.55
CA HIS A 99 -0.50 2.28 1.89
C HIS A 99 0.57 2.45 0.80
N SER A 100 0.14 2.68 -0.43
CA SER A 100 1.04 2.96 -1.56
C SER A 100 0.29 3.80 -2.60
N ASN A 101 0.81 4.98 -2.90
CA ASN A 101 0.15 5.96 -3.77
C ASN A 101 0.92 6.27 -5.05
N GLY A 102 2.20 6.64 -4.96
CA GLY A 102 2.98 7.08 -6.13
C GLY A 102 3.46 5.90 -6.98
N ASP A 103 3.71 6.15 -8.26
CA ASP A 103 4.21 5.12 -9.18
C ASP A 103 5.56 4.54 -8.77
N ALA A 104 6.48 5.35 -8.21
CA ALA A 104 7.71 4.81 -7.63
C ALA A 104 7.44 3.95 -6.38
N ALA A 105 6.46 4.34 -5.55
CA ALA A 105 6.04 3.57 -4.40
C ALA A 105 5.40 2.23 -4.82
N GLN A 106 4.58 2.21 -5.88
CA GLN A 106 4.03 0.96 -6.41
C GLN A 106 5.14 0.02 -6.89
N THR A 107 6.17 0.54 -7.57
CA THR A 107 7.31 -0.27 -7.98
C THR A 107 7.99 -0.94 -6.78
N ALA A 108 8.26 -0.18 -5.71
CA ALA A 108 8.86 -0.69 -4.48
C ALA A 108 7.97 -1.74 -3.79
N THR A 109 6.66 -1.43 -3.69
CA THR A 109 5.67 -2.31 -3.06
C THR A 109 5.53 -3.64 -3.80
N LEU A 110 5.45 -3.61 -5.13
CA LEU A 110 5.36 -4.83 -5.95
C LEU A 110 6.66 -5.63 -5.94
N SER A 111 7.83 -4.97 -5.83
CA SER A 111 9.11 -5.65 -5.68
C SER A 111 9.24 -6.34 -4.31
N ALA A 112 8.76 -5.68 -3.25
CA ALA A 112 8.68 -6.32 -1.92
C ALA A 112 7.73 -7.52 -1.92
N LEU A 113 6.54 -7.40 -2.56
CA LEU A 113 5.60 -8.50 -2.69
C LEU A 113 6.20 -9.70 -3.43
N GLU A 114 6.96 -9.47 -4.50
CA GLU A 114 7.64 -10.53 -5.25
C GLU A 114 8.57 -11.37 -4.36
N VAL A 115 9.33 -10.70 -3.48
CA VAL A 115 10.19 -11.38 -2.49
C VAL A 115 9.36 -12.18 -1.48
N LEU A 116 8.24 -11.61 -0.99
CA LEU A 116 7.37 -12.26 0.00
C LEU A 116 6.62 -13.46 -0.59
N ARG A 117 6.17 -13.38 -1.86
CA ARG A 117 5.51 -14.50 -2.57
C ARG A 117 6.41 -15.73 -2.73
N ALA A 118 7.72 -15.53 -2.84
CA ALA A 118 8.67 -16.65 -2.86
C ALA A 118 8.75 -17.39 -1.52
N MET A 119 8.31 -16.76 -0.42
CA MET A 119 8.30 -17.35 0.93
C MET A 119 6.95 -18.02 1.25
N ASP A 120 5.85 -17.33 0.96
CA ASP A 120 4.47 -17.83 1.13
C ASP A 120 3.58 -17.21 0.04
N PRO A 121 3.11 -18.02 -0.93
CA PRO A 121 2.30 -17.55 -2.03
C PRO A 121 0.84 -17.29 -1.65
N ASP A 122 0.36 -17.80 -0.51
CA ASP A 122 -1.09 -17.85 -0.21
C ASP A 122 -1.58 -16.72 0.71
N LEU A 123 -0.67 -16.00 1.39
CA LEU A 123 -1.07 -14.89 2.25
C LEU A 123 -1.60 -13.70 1.45
N ASP A 124 -2.66 -13.07 1.94
CA ASP A 124 -3.22 -11.88 1.32
C ASP A 124 -2.27 -10.69 1.38
N PHE A 125 -2.16 -9.97 0.27
CA PHE A 125 -1.43 -8.71 0.18
C PHE A 125 -2.32 -7.67 -0.49
N VAL A 126 -2.74 -6.65 0.29
CA VAL A 126 -3.66 -5.60 -0.15
C VAL A 126 -2.93 -4.28 -0.24
N ILE A 127 -2.86 -3.71 -1.44
CA ILE A 127 -2.37 -2.35 -1.68
C ILE A 127 -3.54 -1.39 -1.53
N GLU A 128 -3.41 -0.44 -0.61
CA GLU A 128 -4.43 0.55 -0.35
C GLU A 128 -4.20 1.83 -1.15
N HIS A 129 -5.30 2.46 -1.53
CA HIS A 129 -5.45 3.69 -2.28
C HIS A 129 -5.22 3.55 -3.78
N ALA A 130 -4.14 2.90 -4.22
CA ALA A 130 -3.81 2.75 -5.65
C ALA A 130 -3.77 4.10 -6.39
N GLY A 131 -3.08 5.09 -5.80
CA GLY A 131 -3.06 6.45 -6.33
C GLY A 131 -2.62 6.52 -7.79
N LEU A 132 -1.42 6.04 -8.10
CA LEU A 132 -0.92 5.90 -9.47
C LEU A 132 -0.52 4.46 -9.76
N PHE A 133 -0.96 3.92 -10.88
CA PHE A 133 -0.50 2.62 -11.40
C PHE A 133 -0.21 2.74 -12.89
N SER A 134 1.03 2.56 -13.28
CA SER A 134 1.38 2.42 -14.70
C SER A 134 0.81 1.13 -15.29
N PRO A 135 0.66 1.03 -16.63
CA PRO A 135 0.20 -0.20 -17.27
C PRO A 135 1.04 -1.43 -16.90
N GLU A 136 2.35 -1.28 -16.77
CA GLU A 136 3.28 -2.37 -16.41
C GLU A 136 3.07 -2.79 -14.96
N GLN A 137 2.82 -1.85 -14.06
CA GLN A 137 2.54 -2.13 -12.65
C GLN A 137 1.18 -2.83 -12.47
N VAL A 138 0.18 -2.48 -13.27
CA VAL A 138 -1.11 -3.19 -13.31
C VAL A 138 -0.91 -4.67 -13.66
N VAL A 139 -0.15 -4.96 -14.72
CA VAL A 139 0.16 -6.33 -15.14
C VAL A 139 0.93 -7.07 -14.04
N LYS A 140 1.94 -6.43 -13.43
CA LYS A 140 2.73 -7.01 -12.34
C LYS A 140 1.88 -7.29 -11.10
N ALA A 141 0.95 -6.40 -10.74
CA ALA A 141 0.03 -6.60 -9.62
C ALA A 141 -0.87 -7.85 -9.83
N GLY A 142 -1.39 -8.04 -11.03
CA GLY A 142 -2.14 -9.25 -11.40
C GLY A 142 -1.28 -10.51 -11.32
N ALA A 143 -0.09 -10.49 -11.89
CA ALA A 143 0.84 -11.62 -11.89
C ALA A 143 1.27 -12.04 -10.47
N LEU A 144 1.36 -11.09 -9.54
CA LEU A 144 1.70 -11.33 -8.13
C LEU A 144 0.47 -11.60 -7.24
N ASN A 145 -0.72 -11.69 -7.80
CA ASN A 145 -1.96 -11.88 -7.05
C ASN A 145 -2.12 -10.86 -5.91
N ALA A 146 -1.82 -9.59 -6.19
CA ALA A 146 -2.10 -8.49 -5.27
C ALA A 146 -3.59 -8.15 -5.31
N ALA A 147 -4.18 -7.80 -4.17
CA ALA A 147 -5.50 -7.19 -4.12
C ALA A 147 -5.36 -5.66 -3.94
N ILE A 148 -6.34 -4.91 -4.44
CA ILE A 148 -6.34 -3.45 -4.34
C ILE A 148 -7.58 -2.98 -3.56
N SER A 149 -7.35 -2.11 -2.58
CA SER A 149 -8.41 -1.32 -1.95
C SER A 149 -8.29 0.12 -2.48
N ALA A 150 -9.09 0.46 -3.49
CA ALA A 150 -8.91 1.65 -4.29
C ALA A 150 -9.64 2.87 -3.74
N ALA A 151 -8.98 4.03 -3.74
CA ALA A 151 -9.53 5.32 -3.39
C ALA A 151 -10.16 5.99 -4.63
N SER A 152 -11.34 5.53 -5.04
CA SER A 152 -12.00 6.01 -6.28
C SER A 152 -12.28 7.52 -6.30
N HIS A 153 -12.42 8.14 -5.14
CA HIS A 153 -12.59 9.58 -4.99
C HIS A 153 -11.38 10.40 -5.47
N TYR A 154 -10.18 9.82 -5.61
CA TYR A 154 -9.02 10.49 -6.19
C TYR A 154 -9.28 10.90 -7.65
N VAL A 155 -9.93 10.04 -8.44
CA VAL A 155 -10.30 10.38 -9.82
C VAL A 155 -11.30 11.54 -9.83
N PHE A 156 -12.34 11.44 -9.00
CA PHE A 156 -13.45 12.39 -9.00
C PHE A 156 -13.03 13.80 -8.52
N TYR A 157 -12.29 13.89 -7.40
CA TYR A 157 -11.95 15.19 -6.82
C TYR A 157 -10.62 15.75 -7.28
N LEU A 158 -9.67 14.90 -7.70
CA LEU A 158 -8.28 15.29 -7.90
C LEU A 158 -7.77 15.00 -9.32
N GLY A 159 -8.51 14.22 -10.13
CA GLY A 159 -8.06 13.80 -11.46
C GLY A 159 -7.58 14.96 -12.31
N ASP A 160 -8.42 15.96 -12.51
CA ASP A 160 -8.07 17.14 -13.31
C ASP A 160 -6.98 18.00 -12.66
N LEU A 161 -7.00 18.13 -11.32
CA LEU A 161 -6.03 18.94 -10.58
C LEU A 161 -4.61 18.37 -10.67
N TYR A 162 -4.46 17.05 -10.85
CA TYR A 162 -3.17 16.37 -10.90
C TYR A 162 -2.59 16.19 -12.30
N GLN A 163 -3.34 16.55 -13.37
CA GLN A 163 -2.81 16.50 -14.74
C GLN A 163 -1.56 17.36 -14.91
N GLY A 164 -1.60 18.61 -14.43
CA GLY A 164 -0.44 19.51 -14.48
C GLY A 164 0.72 19.03 -13.61
N PRO A 165 0.51 18.74 -12.30
CA PRO A 165 1.57 18.25 -11.40
C PRO A 165 2.22 16.95 -11.83
N LEU A 166 1.49 16.02 -12.44
CA LEU A 166 2.03 14.71 -12.85
C LEU A 166 2.50 14.70 -14.31
N GLY A 167 1.84 15.47 -15.19
CA GLY A 167 2.09 15.45 -16.62
C GLY A 167 1.74 14.14 -17.30
N ASP A 168 1.86 14.12 -18.63
CA ASP A 168 1.68 12.92 -19.43
C ASP A 168 2.90 11.98 -19.30
N PRO A 169 2.69 10.65 -19.27
CA PRO A 169 1.40 9.95 -19.23
C PRO A 169 0.84 9.73 -17.81
N ARG A 170 1.56 10.17 -16.76
CA ARG A 170 1.26 9.83 -15.34
C ARG A 170 -0.11 10.35 -14.88
N GLY A 171 -0.56 11.50 -15.38
CA GLY A 171 -1.90 12.01 -15.08
C GLY A 171 -3.01 11.02 -15.42
N GLY A 172 -2.82 10.21 -16.45
CA GLY A 172 -3.75 9.16 -16.85
C GLY A 172 -3.68 7.86 -16.02
N TRP A 173 -2.76 7.76 -15.06
CA TRP A 173 -2.57 6.54 -14.25
C TRP A 173 -3.29 6.58 -12.89
N ILE A 174 -4.06 7.63 -12.64
CA ILE A 174 -4.78 7.79 -11.36
C ILE A 174 -5.86 6.73 -11.23
N THR A 175 -5.70 5.86 -10.25
CA THR A 175 -6.66 4.82 -9.85
C THR A 175 -7.29 4.10 -11.05
N PRO A 176 -6.52 3.36 -11.88
CA PRO A 176 -6.98 2.84 -13.18
C PRO A 176 -7.83 1.57 -13.00
N LEU A 177 -9.04 1.72 -12.43
CA LEU A 177 -9.93 0.62 -12.01
C LEU A 177 -10.22 -0.37 -13.14
N ASN A 178 -10.48 0.14 -14.37
CA ASN A 178 -10.78 -0.73 -15.50
C ASN A 178 -9.57 -1.60 -15.88
N SER A 179 -8.37 -1.01 -15.93
CA SER A 179 -7.15 -1.75 -16.25
C SER A 179 -6.82 -2.81 -15.19
N LEU A 180 -6.98 -2.46 -13.90
CA LEU A 180 -6.82 -3.41 -12.78
C LEU A 180 -7.80 -4.58 -12.90
N SER A 181 -9.07 -4.31 -13.17
CA SER A 181 -10.10 -5.34 -13.36
C SER A 181 -9.79 -6.25 -14.56
N GLN A 182 -9.38 -5.68 -15.70
CA GLN A 182 -9.00 -6.45 -16.90
C GLN A 182 -7.77 -7.31 -16.69
N ALA A 183 -6.85 -6.89 -15.82
CA ALA A 183 -5.69 -7.68 -15.42
C ALA A 183 -6.01 -8.78 -14.37
N GLY A 184 -7.28 -8.94 -14.00
CA GLY A 184 -7.72 -9.93 -13.02
C GLY A 184 -7.38 -9.58 -11.56
N VAL A 185 -7.00 -8.33 -11.29
CA VAL A 185 -6.69 -7.86 -9.93
C VAL A 185 -7.99 -7.71 -9.14
N PRO A 186 -8.13 -8.36 -7.97
CA PRO A 186 -9.27 -8.13 -7.08
C PRO A 186 -9.28 -6.68 -6.58
N VAL A 187 -10.38 -5.96 -6.84
CA VAL A 187 -10.51 -4.55 -6.45
C VAL A 187 -11.72 -4.35 -5.54
N THR A 188 -11.49 -3.68 -4.42
CA THR A 188 -12.53 -3.11 -3.55
C THR A 188 -12.42 -1.60 -3.54
N LEU A 189 -13.50 -0.90 -3.25
CA LEU A 189 -13.51 0.57 -3.16
C LEU A 189 -13.58 1.01 -1.70
N HIS A 190 -12.88 2.10 -1.39
CA HIS A 190 -13.01 2.79 -0.11
C HIS A 190 -13.03 4.31 -0.32
N SER A 191 -13.46 5.04 0.71
CA SER A 191 -13.48 6.51 0.80
C SER A 191 -12.37 7.02 1.71
#